data_1b0823c02414fe6225d23da375bc3043
#
_entry.id   1b0823c02414fe6225d23da375bc3043
#
_cell.length_a   1.000
_cell.length_b   1.000
_cell.length_c   1.000
_cell.angle_alpha   90.00
_cell.angle_beta   90.00
_cell.angle_gamma   90.00
#
_symmetry.space_group_name_H-M   'P 1'
#
loop_
_entity.id
_entity.type
_entity.pdbx_description
1 polymer ?
#
loop_
_entity_poly.entity_id
_entity_poly.type
_entity_poly.pdbx_seq_one_letter_code
_entity_poly.pdbx_strand_id
1 'polypeptide(L)'
;LALCPMFFCEERHEQSDVGTEPPGGSEEVVSKWRMKDRMKTTSVALILCLNIGVDPPDVLKISPCARMQCWINPLAMQAQKALDCIGKALQAQYERWQPRAKYRLQLDPTVEDVKKLCASCRRNAKNERVLLHYNGHGVPRPTVNGEVWVFNKSYTQYIPLSVYDLQAWVGKPAIYVFDCSGAGVVVNTFLQLAQHGNFGNLGAPSAGPDARGTNGGGGSATGSNWTTGATGSISGGGGTAGGGAEATLGGIMPLGAGGQETILLAACGADELLPQSAELPADVFSSCLTTPIKIALRWFCQRSILRGDGISMDLIDKIPGQENNRKTPLGELNWIFTAITDTIAWNVLPQPLFQ
;
A
#
# COMPACT_ATOMS: atom_id res chain seq x y z
N LEU A 1 20.90 -16.22 -30.90
CA LEU A 1 20.36 -15.96 -29.56
C LEU A 1 21.24 -14.88 -28.94
N ALA A 2 20.84 -13.62 -29.13
CA ALA A 2 21.45 -12.50 -28.44
C ALA A 2 21.11 -12.66 -26.95
N LEU A 3 22.08 -13.08 -26.17
CA LEU A 3 22.06 -12.92 -24.73
C LEU A 3 21.93 -11.43 -24.46
N CYS A 4 20.75 -11.01 -24.04
CA CYS A 4 20.60 -9.66 -23.55
C CYS A 4 21.49 -9.55 -22.32
N PRO A 5 22.58 -8.78 -22.42
CA PRO A 5 23.40 -8.57 -21.22
C PRO A 5 22.65 -7.60 -20.36
N MET A 6 22.29 -7.99 -19.29
CA MET A 6 21.63 -7.59 -18.52
C MET A 6 21.98 -7.18 -17.45
N PHE A 7 21.68 -6.63 -16.83
CA PHE A 7 21.67 -6.66 -15.50
C PHE A 7 22.18 -5.57 -14.72
N PHE A 8 23.06 -4.77 -15.21
CA PHE A 8 23.44 -3.52 -14.61
C PHE A 8 23.10 -2.47 -15.65
N CYS A 9 22.18 -1.60 -15.32
CA CYS A 9 21.94 -0.42 -16.10
C CYS A 9 23.26 0.34 -16.19
N GLU A 10 23.79 0.51 -17.39
CA GLU A 10 25.05 1.23 -17.60
C GLU A 10 24.99 2.62 -16.98
N GLU A 11 23.84 3.27 -17.01
CA GLU A 11 23.55 4.55 -16.35
C GLU A 11 23.81 4.54 -14.83
N ARG A 12 23.79 3.38 -14.18
CA ARG A 12 24.15 3.28 -12.76
C ARG A 12 25.64 3.35 -12.49
N HIS A 13 26.44 3.13 -13.51
CA HIS A 13 27.89 3.13 -13.45
C HIS A 13 28.52 4.33 -14.15
N GLU A 14 27.75 5.11 -14.88
CA GLU A 14 28.18 6.43 -15.27
C GLU A 14 28.32 7.25 -14.00
N GLN A 15 29.59 7.45 -13.61
CA GLN A 15 29.91 8.53 -12.68
C GLN A 15 29.36 9.78 -13.35
N SER A 16 28.31 10.32 -12.77
CA SER A 16 27.90 11.67 -13.11
C SER A 16 29.05 12.58 -12.69
N ASP A 17 29.90 12.92 -13.66
CA ASP A 17 30.86 14.01 -13.58
C ASP A 17 30.11 15.35 -13.49
N VAL A 18 29.14 15.42 -12.60
CA VAL A 18 28.56 16.68 -12.18
C VAL A 18 29.40 17.15 -11.02
N GLY A 19 30.50 17.80 -11.35
CA GLY A 19 31.28 18.61 -10.42
C GLY A 19 30.43 19.75 -9.89
N THR A 20 29.53 19.44 -9.01
CA THR A 20 28.91 20.36 -8.05
C THR A 20 29.12 19.74 -6.69
N GLU A 21 30.14 20.22 -6.02
CA GLU A 21 30.27 20.03 -4.57
C GLU A 21 28.93 20.40 -3.93
N PRO A 22 28.36 19.53 -3.09
CA PRO A 22 27.16 19.91 -2.35
C PRO A 22 27.51 21.10 -1.47
N PRO A 23 26.74 22.19 -1.52
CA PRO A 23 26.99 23.32 -0.62
C PRO A 23 26.61 22.89 0.81
N GLY A 24 27.62 22.76 1.65
CA GLY A 24 27.41 22.52 3.07
C GLY A 24 28.14 21.28 3.60
N GLY A 25 29.04 21.54 4.50
CA GLY A 25 30.05 20.62 5.01
C GLY A 25 29.52 19.29 5.54
N SER A 26 30.40 18.33 5.51
CA SER A 26 30.24 16.92 5.90
C SER A 26 29.68 16.66 7.31
N GLU A 27 29.62 17.65 8.18
CA GLU A 27 29.09 17.49 9.54
C GLU A 27 27.55 17.40 9.59
N GLU A 28 26.85 18.05 8.67
CA GLU A 28 25.37 18.05 8.66
C GLU A 28 24.77 16.72 8.18
N VAL A 29 25.47 15.99 7.33
CA VAL A 29 25.04 14.68 6.83
C VAL A 29 25.15 13.61 7.93
N VAL A 30 26.20 13.65 8.74
CA VAL A 30 26.43 12.65 9.81
C VAL A 30 25.43 12.82 10.97
N SER A 31 25.00 14.05 11.28
CA SER A 31 24.02 14.28 12.33
C SER A 31 22.61 13.81 11.97
N LYS A 32 22.26 13.82 10.67
CA LYS A 32 20.96 13.35 10.14
C LYS A 32 20.80 11.83 10.11
N TRP A 33 21.90 11.09 10.07
CA TRP A 33 21.90 9.63 10.11
C TRP A 33 21.28 9.04 11.39
N ARG A 34 21.38 9.73 12.50
CA ARG A 34 20.86 9.29 13.80
C ARG A 34 19.74 10.19 14.28
N MET A 35 18.60 10.17 13.59
CA MET A 35 17.42 10.86 14.11
C MET A 35 17.01 10.24 15.45
N LYS A 36 17.11 11.02 16.53
CA LYS A 36 16.76 10.57 17.88
C LYS A 36 15.26 10.36 18.03
N ASP A 37 14.46 11.12 17.29
CA ASP A 37 13.00 11.13 17.36
C ASP A 37 12.40 10.54 16.08
N ARG A 38 12.48 9.22 15.94
CA ARG A 38 11.78 8.51 14.86
C ARG A 38 10.33 8.28 15.27
N MET A 39 9.40 8.63 14.39
CA MET A 39 8.00 8.26 14.55
C MET A 39 7.87 6.74 14.51
N LYS A 40 7.24 6.16 15.55
CA LYS A 40 7.10 4.71 15.70
C LYS A 40 5.77 4.24 15.17
N THR A 41 5.74 3.09 14.51
CA THR A 41 4.49 2.39 14.22
C THR A 41 4.13 1.53 15.42
N THR A 42 3.08 1.92 16.14
CA THR A 42 2.68 1.29 17.40
C THR A 42 1.45 0.41 17.30
N SER A 43 0.63 0.60 16.28
CA SER A 43 -0.55 -0.22 16.02
C SER A 43 -0.61 -0.62 14.54
N VAL A 44 -0.96 -1.88 14.29
CA VAL A 44 -1.09 -2.45 12.96
C VAL A 44 -2.47 -3.07 12.82
N ALA A 45 -3.22 -2.60 11.83
CA ALA A 45 -4.53 -3.12 11.43
C ALA A 45 -4.35 -3.98 10.18
N LEU A 46 -4.60 -5.27 10.25
CA LEU A 46 -4.56 -6.21 9.15
C LEU A 46 -5.98 -6.56 8.73
N ILE A 47 -6.33 -6.27 7.49
CA ILE A 47 -7.64 -6.52 6.90
C ILE A 47 -7.43 -7.43 5.69
N LEU A 48 -7.94 -8.65 5.76
CA LEU A 48 -7.85 -9.63 4.68
C LEU A 48 -9.24 -9.94 4.15
N CYS A 49 -9.48 -9.59 2.90
CA CYS A 49 -10.70 -9.86 2.14
C CYS A 49 -10.37 -10.92 1.07
N LEU A 50 -10.25 -12.17 1.48
CA LEU A 50 -9.76 -13.25 0.62
C LEU A 50 -10.86 -14.11 0.02
N ASN A 51 -12.02 -14.21 0.69
CA ASN A 51 -13.18 -15.01 0.22
C ASN A 51 -12.77 -16.36 -0.40
N ILE A 52 -12.01 -17.15 0.36
CA ILE A 52 -11.32 -18.33 -0.16
C ILE A 52 -12.31 -19.32 -0.79
N GLY A 53 -12.08 -19.66 -2.06
CA GLY A 53 -12.93 -20.56 -2.83
C GLY A 53 -13.95 -19.86 -3.74
N VAL A 54 -14.02 -18.54 -3.70
CA VAL A 54 -14.86 -17.73 -4.58
C VAL A 54 -13.99 -16.73 -5.32
N ASP A 55 -14.04 -16.75 -6.65
CA ASP A 55 -13.30 -15.80 -7.46
C ASP A 55 -14.06 -14.48 -7.63
N PRO A 56 -13.40 -13.32 -7.58
CA PRO A 56 -14.00 -12.04 -7.89
C PRO A 56 -14.57 -12.02 -9.31
N PRO A 57 -15.75 -11.42 -9.54
CA PRO A 57 -16.44 -11.47 -10.83
C PRO A 57 -15.73 -10.68 -11.94
N ASP A 58 -14.86 -9.76 -11.59
CA ASP A 58 -14.15 -8.87 -12.51
C ASP A 58 -12.72 -9.31 -12.83
N VAL A 59 -12.26 -10.41 -12.26
CA VAL A 59 -10.91 -10.95 -12.47
C VAL A 59 -10.99 -12.35 -13.03
N LEU A 60 -10.61 -12.49 -14.30
CA LEU A 60 -10.48 -13.82 -14.92
C LEU A 60 -9.15 -14.44 -14.49
N LYS A 61 -9.22 -15.52 -13.73
CA LYS A 61 -8.03 -16.27 -13.34
C LYS A 61 -7.67 -17.28 -14.43
N ILE A 62 -6.44 -17.17 -14.93
CA ILE A 62 -5.87 -18.17 -15.86
C ILE A 62 -5.43 -19.42 -15.08
N SER A 63 -5.39 -20.58 -15.72
CA SER A 63 -4.85 -21.80 -15.09
C SER A 63 -3.59 -22.26 -15.85
N PRO A 64 -2.46 -22.44 -15.16
CA PRO A 64 -2.22 -22.26 -13.73
C PRO A 64 -2.05 -20.78 -13.32
N CYS A 65 -2.48 -20.41 -12.11
CA CYS A 65 -2.33 -19.05 -11.58
C CYS A 65 -1.64 -19.02 -10.22
N ALA A 66 -1.18 -17.84 -9.84
CA ALA A 66 -0.68 -17.57 -8.51
C ALA A 66 -1.77 -17.86 -7.45
N ARG A 67 -1.44 -18.65 -6.44
CA ARG A 67 -2.42 -19.08 -5.42
C ARG A 67 -1.97 -18.87 -4.00
N MET A 68 -0.65 -18.86 -3.75
CA MET A 68 -0.13 -18.75 -2.39
C MET A 68 -0.39 -17.36 -1.82
N GLN A 69 -0.86 -17.34 -0.58
CA GLN A 69 -1.02 -16.15 0.24
C GLN A 69 -0.15 -16.31 1.48
N CYS A 70 0.76 -15.40 1.74
CA CYS A 70 1.75 -15.50 2.83
C CYS A 70 2.48 -16.85 2.83
N TRP A 71 2.80 -17.38 1.64
CA TRP A 71 3.43 -18.69 1.39
C TRP A 71 2.58 -19.90 1.78
N ILE A 72 1.29 -19.71 2.01
CA ILE A 72 0.31 -20.78 2.28
C ILE A 72 -0.56 -20.99 1.05
N ASN A 73 -0.75 -22.25 0.64
CA ASN A 73 -1.73 -22.58 -0.40
C ASN A 73 -3.12 -22.65 0.23
N PRO A 74 -4.04 -21.73 -0.09
CA PRO A 74 -5.36 -21.70 0.53
C PRO A 74 -6.24 -22.91 0.15
N LEU A 75 -5.96 -23.54 -0.99
CA LEU A 75 -6.73 -24.70 -1.46
C LEU A 75 -6.25 -26.03 -0.84
N ALA A 76 -5.16 -26.02 -0.06
CA ALA A 76 -4.65 -27.22 0.59
C ALA A 76 -5.43 -27.60 1.88
N MET A 77 -6.35 -26.76 2.31
CA MET A 77 -7.12 -26.96 3.53
C MET A 77 -8.51 -26.32 3.43
N GLN A 78 -9.35 -26.52 4.45
CA GLN A 78 -10.66 -25.87 4.50
C GLN A 78 -10.54 -24.34 4.48
N ALA A 79 -11.44 -23.64 3.79
CA ALA A 79 -11.39 -22.21 3.55
C ALA A 79 -11.22 -21.38 4.84
N GLN A 80 -12.01 -21.64 5.88
CA GLN A 80 -11.91 -20.91 7.15
C GLN A 80 -10.55 -21.14 7.83
N LYS A 81 -10.07 -22.37 7.83
CA LYS A 81 -8.74 -22.69 8.40
C LYS A 81 -7.61 -22.03 7.60
N ALA A 82 -7.74 -22.01 6.28
CA ALA A 82 -6.77 -21.36 5.42
C ALA A 82 -6.71 -19.85 5.69
N LEU A 83 -7.88 -19.21 5.80
CA LEU A 83 -8.01 -17.80 6.11
C LEU A 83 -7.34 -17.44 7.44
N ASP A 84 -7.60 -18.24 8.50
CA ASP A 84 -6.97 -18.06 9.81
C ASP A 84 -5.44 -18.26 9.77
N CYS A 85 -4.98 -19.26 9.03
CA CYS A 85 -3.55 -19.52 8.87
C CYS A 85 -2.84 -18.39 8.13
N ILE A 86 -3.43 -17.89 7.03
CA ILE A 86 -2.90 -16.79 6.24
C ILE A 86 -2.83 -15.51 7.08
N GLY A 87 -3.90 -15.19 7.80
CA GLY A 87 -3.94 -14.01 8.67
C GLY A 87 -2.85 -14.04 9.76
N LYS A 88 -2.68 -15.20 10.42
CA LYS A 88 -1.62 -15.39 11.41
C LYS A 88 -0.23 -15.34 10.79
N ALA A 89 -0.06 -15.89 9.59
CA ALA A 89 1.21 -15.83 8.87
C ALA A 89 1.58 -14.39 8.51
N LEU A 90 0.64 -13.60 7.99
CA LEU A 90 0.87 -12.19 7.70
C LEU A 90 1.23 -11.40 8.95
N GLN A 91 0.51 -11.64 10.05
CA GLN A 91 0.84 -11.01 11.33
C GLN A 91 2.26 -11.35 11.78
N ALA A 92 2.64 -12.63 11.78
CA ALA A 92 3.97 -13.08 12.17
C ALA A 92 5.08 -12.48 11.26
N GLN A 93 4.82 -12.33 9.97
CA GLN A 93 5.73 -11.69 9.04
C GLN A 93 5.96 -10.20 9.38
N TYR A 94 4.91 -9.47 9.73
CA TYR A 94 5.03 -8.08 10.18
C TYR A 94 5.68 -7.96 11.56
N GLU A 95 5.33 -8.84 12.50
CA GLU A 95 5.90 -8.87 13.87
C GLU A 95 7.42 -9.00 13.86
N ARG A 96 7.97 -9.67 12.85
CA ARG A 96 9.40 -9.78 12.68
C ARG A 96 10.09 -8.42 12.49
N TRP A 97 9.45 -7.49 11.76
CA TRP A 97 9.98 -6.15 11.48
C TRP A 97 9.61 -5.14 12.57
N GLN A 98 8.43 -5.29 13.15
CA GLN A 98 7.88 -4.40 14.17
C GLN A 98 7.40 -5.19 15.40
N PRO A 99 8.29 -5.81 16.17
CA PRO A 99 7.90 -6.72 17.25
C PRO A 99 7.21 -6.02 18.44
N ARG A 100 7.29 -4.69 18.51
CA ARG A 100 6.69 -3.91 19.61
C ARG A 100 5.33 -3.31 19.26
N ALA A 101 4.88 -3.42 18.03
CA ALA A 101 3.57 -2.94 17.62
C ALA A 101 2.46 -3.86 18.12
N LYS A 102 1.27 -3.29 18.31
CA LYS A 102 0.06 -4.05 18.63
C LYS A 102 -0.67 -4.42 17.36
N TYR A 103 -0.75 -5.70 17.09
CA TYR A 103 -1.42 -6.24 15.92
C TYR A 103 -2.88 -6.54 16.17
N ARG A 104 -3.72 -6.23 15.20
CA ARG A 104 -5.13 -6.58 15.16
C ARG A 104 -5.48 -7.07 13.77
N LEU A 105 -6.17 -8.19 13.71
CA LEU A 105 -6.50 -8.89 12.49
C LEU A 105 -8.02 -8.97 12.33
N GLN A 106 -8.50 -8.70 11.12
CA GLN A 106 -9.87 -8.96 10.69
C GLN A 106 -9.85 -9.74 9.37
N LEU A 107 -10.62 -10.80 9.34
CA LEU A 107 -10.71 -11.75 8.24
C LEU A 107 -12.09 -11.69 7.64
N ASP A 108 -12.17 -11.41 6.34
CA ASP A 108 -13.41 -11.18 5.59
C ASP A 108 -14.41 -10.27 6.34
N PRO A 109 -13.97 -9.06 6.76
CA PRO A 109 -14.72 -8.23 7.69
C PRO A 109 -15.92 -7.54 7.05
N THR A 110 -16.85 -7.10 7.93
CA THR A 110 -17.87 -6.12 7.58
C THR A 110 -17.34 -4.69 7.74
N VAL A 111 -18.06 -3.69 7.21
CA VAL A 111 -17.73 -2.26 7.39
C VAL A 111 -17.60 -1.90 8.87
N GLU A 112 -18.52 -2.40 9.71
CA GLU A 112 -18.51 -2.15 11.16
C GLU A 112 -17.29 -2.76 11.86
N ASP A 113 -16.84 -3.93 11.41
CA ASP A 113 -15.64 -4.58 11.96
C ASP A 113 -14.40 -3.76 11.62
N VAL A 114 -14.29 -3.28 10.36
CA VAL A 114 -13.20 -2.40 9.95
C VAL A 114 -13.18 -1.10 10.73
N LYS A 115 -14.35 -0.46 10.89
CA LYS A 115 -14.48 0.77 11.68
C LYS A 115 -14.00 0.58 13.13
N LYS A 116 -14.47 -0.48 13.80
CA LYS A 116 -14.06 -0.82 15.17
C LYS A 116 -12.57 -1.10 15.27
N LEU A 117 -12.02 -1.82 14.29
CA LEU A 117 -10.60 -2.13 14.18
C LEU A 117 -9.77 -0.85 14.08
N CYS A 118 -10.05 -0.01 13.10
CA CYS A 118 -9.32 1.24 12.83
C CYS A 118 -9.38 2.20 14.02
N ALA A 119 -10.58 2.46 14.55
CA ALA A 119 -10.76 3.32 15.72
C ALA A 119 -10.02 2.79 16.95
N SER A 120 -9.96 1.47 17.13
CA SER A 120 -9.20 0.87 18.22
C SER A 120 -7.71 1.01 18.03
N CYS A 121 -7.20 0.83 16.81
CA CYS A 121 -5.79 1.03 16.49
C CYS A 121 -5.36 2.48 16.72
N ARG A 122 -6.18 3.46 16.29
CA ARG A 122 -5.88 4.89 16.53
C ARG A 122 -5.87 5.24 18.01
N ARG A 123 -6.83 4.78 18.78
CA ARG A 123 -6.84 4.99 20.24
C ARG A 123 -5.58 4.44 20.92
N ASN A 124 -5.11 3.28 20.47
CA ASN A 124 -3.89 2.67 21.01
C ASN A 124 -2.63 3.43 20.60
N ALA A 125 -2.58 3.93 19.38
CA ALA A 125 -1.43 4.60 18.81
C ALA A 125 -1.30 6.05 19.31
N LYS A 126 -2.40 6.67 19.75
CA LYS A 126 -2.41 8.10 20.13
C LYS A 126 -1.82 8.97 18.99
N ASN A 127 -0.67 9.58 19.22
CA ASN A 127 0.04 10.43 18.27
C ASN A 127 1.06 9.68 17.41
N GLU A 128 1.24 8.38 17.69
CA GLU A 128 2.15 7.53 16.93
C GLU A 128 1.48 6.98 15.67
N ARG A 129 2.26 6.38 14.79
CA ARG A 129 1.82 5.89 13.48
C ARG A 129 0.97 4.62 13.60
N VAL A 130 -0.11 4.59 12.83
CA VAL A 130 -0.91 3.37 12.56
C VAL A 130 -0.56 2.85 11.17
N LEU A 131 -0.31 1.56 11.04
CA LEU A 131 -0.22 0.88 9.75
C LEU A 131 -1.55 0.17 9.50
N LEU A 132 -2.16 0.42 8.35
CA LEU A 132 -3.30 -0.33 7.84
C LEU A 132 -2.86 -1.10 6.60
N HIS A 133 -3.01 -2.42 6.64
CA HIS A 133 -2.80 -3.31 5.51
C HIS A 133 -4.14 -3.88 5.07
N TYR A 134 -4.51 -3.62 3.84
CA TYR A 134 -5.70 -4.16 3.18
C TYR A 134 -5.26 -5.12 2.07
N ASN A 135 -5.64 -6.38 2.17
CA ASN A 135 -5.51 -7.40 1.12
C ASN A 135 -6.89 -7.67 0.52
N GLY A 136 -7.07 -7.31 -0.75
CA GLY A 136 -8.31 -7.42 -1.49
C GLY A 136 -8.29 -8.47 -2.61
N HIS A 137 -7.64 -9.61 -2.43
CA HIS A 137 -7.50 -10.63 -3.47
C HIS A 137 -8.77 -11.45 -3.72
N GLY A 138 -9.70 -11.46 -2.78
CA GLY A 138 -10.97 -12.19 -2.88
C GLY A 138 -12.18 -11.30 -3.17
N VAL A 139 -11.96 -10.04 -3.48
CA VAL A 139 -13.00 -9.05 -3.77
C VAL A 139 -12.72 -8.33 -5.09
N PRO A 140 -13.72 -7.68 -5.72
CA PRO A 140 -13.51 -6.91 -6.94
C PRO A 140 -12.48 -5.79 -6.80
N ARG A 141 -11.98 -5.29 -7.94
CA ARG A 141 -11.10 -4.11 -7.96
C ARG A 141 -11.81 -2.90 -7.35
N PRO A 142 -11.05 -1.95 -6.78
CA PRO A 142 -11.62 -0.71 -6.29
C PRO A 142 -12.52 -0.03 -7.32
N THR A 143 -13.58 0.63 -6.86
CA THR A 143 -14.46 1.41 -7.74
C THR A 143 -13.73 2.61 -8.33
N VAL A 144 -14.27 3.21 -9.38
CA VAL A 144 -13.72 4.45 -9.99
C VAL A 144 -13.56 5.57 -8.96
N ASN A 145 -14.34 5.55 -7.88
CA ASN A 145 -14.28 6.50 -6.78
C ASN A 145 -13.23 6.12 -5.70
N GLY A 146 -12.48 5.05 -5.91
CA GLY A 146 -11.45 4.57 -4.99
C GLY A 146 -11.99 3.78 -3.79
N GLU A 147 -13.26 3.37 -3.81
CA GLU A 147 -13.82 2.55 -2.74
C GLU A 147 -13.27 1.13 -2.83
N VAL A 148 -12.84 0.58 -1.70
CA VAL A 148 -12.45 -0.82 -1.57
C VAL A 148 -13.63 -1.65 -1.07
N TRP A 149 -13.56 -2.97 -1.25
CA TRP A 149 -14.68 -3.84 -0.93
C TRP A 149 -14.45 -4.61 0.36
N VAL A 150 -15.50 -4.76 1.13
CA VAL A 150 -15.61 -5.62 2.30
C VAL A 150 -16.90 -6.44 2.20
N PHE A 151 -17.26 -7.21 3.22
CA PHE A 151 -18.41 -8.11 3.17
C PHE A 151 -19.61 -7.58 3.97
N ASN A 152 -20.79 -8.06 3.62
CA ASN A 152 -21.96 -7.95 4.49
C ASN A 152 -21.90 -9.07 5.57
N LYS A 153 -22.80 -9.02 6.55
CA LYS A 153 -22.84 -10.00 7.66
C LYS A 153 -23.10 -11.44 7.19
N SER A 154 -23.74 -11.63 6.05
CA SER A 154 -24.07 -12.94 5.50
C SER A 154 -23.08 -13.42 4.45
N TYR A 155 -22.04 -12.64 4.14
CA TYR A 155 -21.03 -12.91 3.12
C TYR A 155 -21.58 -13.15 1.70
N THR A 156 -22.78 -12.63 1.42
CA THR A 156 -23.46 -12.78 0.13
C THR A 156 -23.27 -11.59 -0.80
N GLN A 157 -22.76 -10.48 -0.26
CA GLN A 157 -22.59 -9.24 -1.01
C GLN A 157 -21.28 -8.56 -0.65
N TYR A 158 -20.66 -7.93 -1.64
CA TYR A 158 -19.57 -6.98 -1.45
C TYR A 158 -20.15 -5.61 -1.13
N ILE A 159 -19.62 -4.97 -0.09
CA ILE A 159 -20.03 -3.65 0.36
C ILE A 159 -18.87 -2.68 0.10
N PRO A 160 -19.09 -1.57 -0.63
CA PRO A 160 -18.05 -0.59 -0.87
C PRO A 160 -17.70 0.15 0.43
N LEU A 161 -16.42 0.34 0.64
CA LEU A 161 -15.86 1.08 1.77
C LEU A 161 -15.06 2.25 1.23
N SER A 162 -15.51 3.45 1.55
CA SER A 162 -14.88 4.69 1.11
C SER A 162 -13.51 4.88 1.75
N VAL A 163 -12.56 5.34 0.94
CA VAL A 163 -11.24 5.79 1.41
C VAL A 163 -11.37 6.94 2.41
N TYR A 164 -12.34 7.80 2.22
CA TYR A 164 -12.63 8.90 3.14
C TYR A 164 -12.96 8.39 4.55
N ASP A 165 -13.81 7.38 4.64
CA ASP A 165 -14.15 6.74 5.92
C ASP A 165 -12.94 6.08 6.56
N LEU A 166 -12.13 5.37 5.75
CA LEU A 166 -10.88 4.77 6.24
C LEU A 166 -9.94 5.82 6.81
N GLN A 167 -9.75 6.95 6.13
CA GLN A 167 -8.91 8.04 6.62
C GLN A 167 -9.45 8.62 7.96
N ALA A 168 -10.76 8.82 8.04
CA ALA A 168 -11.40 9.34 9.23
C ALA A 168 -11.24 8.41 10.45
N TRP A 169 -11.31 7.09 10.24
CA TRP A 169 -11.19 6.11 11.33
C TRP A 169 -9.74 5.80 11.73
N VAL A 170 -8.84 5.76 10.75
CA VAL A 170 -7.41 5.48 10.99
C VAL A 170 -6.72 6.72 11.56
N GLY A 171 -7.11 7.90 11.10
CA GLY A 171 -6.49 9.17 11.49
C GLY A 171 -5.04 9.29 11.01
N LYS A 172 -4.35 10.31 11.49
CA LYS A 172 -2.96 10.59 11.16
C LYS A 172 -2.10 10.55 12.44
N PRO A 173 -0.81 10.22 12.33
CA PRO A 173 -0.06 9.75 11.15
C PRO A 173 -0.37 8.27 10.81
N ALA A 174 -0.30 7.91 9.52
CA ALA A 174 -0.66 6.57 9.08
C ALA A 174 0.17 6.06 7.88
N ILE A 175 0.32 4.74 7.78
CA ILE A 175 0.77 4.04 6.58
C ILE A 175 -0.38 3.19 6.08
N TYR A 176 -0.69 3.29 4.81
CA TYR A 176 -1.67 2.45 4.13
C TYR A 176 -0.97 1.55 3.13
N VAL A 177 -1.29 0.28 3.17
CA VAL A 177 -0.81 -0.76 2.25
C VAL A 177 -2.04 -1.36 1.57
N PHE A 178 -2.17 -1.15 0.26
CA PHE A 178 -3.25 -1.70 -0.55
C PHE A 178 -2.70 -2.78 -1.47
N ASP A 179 -2.96 -4.04 -1.13
CA ASP A 179 -2.61 -5.20 -1.92
C ASP A 179 -3.87 -5.73 -2.60
N CYS A 180 -4.17 -5.14 -3.75
CA CYS A 180 -5.30 -5.52 -4.61
C CYS A 180 -5.03 -5.07 -6.06
N SER A 181 -5.72 -5.68 -7.02
CA SER A 181 -5.70 -5.21 -8.41
C SER A 181 -6.29 -3.81 -8.50
N GLY A 182 -5.71 -2.95 -9.36
CA GLY A 182 -6.16 -1.55 -9.49
C GLY A 182 -5.91 -0.68 -8.27
N ALA A 183 -4.97 -1.04 -7.40
CA ALA A 183 -4.68 -0.32 -6.16
C ALA A 183 -4.34 1.16 -6.37
N GLY A 184 -3.79 1.52 -7.53
CA GLY A 184 -3.50 2.90 -7.91
C GLY A 184 -4.72 3.81 -7.96
N VAL A 185 -5.94 3.28 -8.18
CA VAL A 185 -7.20 4.06 -8.10
C VAL A 185 -7.38 4.63 -6.69
N VAL A 186 -7.10 3.81 -5.68
CA VAL A 186 -7.17 4.23 -4.28
C VAL A 186 -6.18 5.37 -4.00
N VAL A 187 -4.95 5.24 -4.50
CA VAL A 187 -3.92 6.30 -4.37
C VAL A 187 -4.39 7.60 -5.02
N ASN A 188 -4.91 7.53 -6.23
CA ASN A 188 -5.44 8.70 -6.93
C ASN A 188 -6.53 9.41 -6.13
N THR A 189 -7.42 8.65 -5.50
CA THR A 189 -8.48 9.20 -4.63
C THR A 189 -7.89 9.88 -3.40
N PHE A 190 -6.87 9.29 -2.76
CA PHE A 190 -6.17 9.94 -1.64
C PHE A 190 -5.53 11.27 -2.08
N LEU A 191 -4.92 11.33 -3.28
CA LEU A 191 -4.33 12.55 -3.82
C LEU A 191 -5.38 13.63 -4.07
N GLN A 192 -6.53 13.27 -4.65
CA GLN A 192 -7.66 14.18 -4.88
C GLN A 192 -8.20 14.74 -3.56
N LEU A 193 -8.39 13.90 -2.55
CA LEU A 193 -8.85 14.34 -1.23
C LEU A 193 -7.87 15.31 -0.57
N ALA A 194 -6.56 15.08 -0.72
CA ALA A 194 -5.53 15.98 -0.21
C ALA A 194 -5.54 17.35 -0.90
N GLN A 195 -5.78 17.38 -2.21
CA GLN A 195 -5.90 18.62 -2.96
C GLN A 195 -7.15 19.41 -2.56
N HIS A 196 -8.30 18.76 -2.42
CA HIS A 196 -9.54 19.43 -2.02
C HIS A 196 -9.52 19.89 -0.58
N GLY A 197 -8.86 19.18 0.33
CA GLY A 197 -8.67 19.59 1.73
C GLY A 197 -7.86 20.89 1.87
N ASN A 198 -6.93 21.17 0.95
CA ASN A 198 -6.17 22.42 0.93
C ASN A 198 -6.98 23.63 0.43
N PHE A 199 -8.02 23.43 -0.39
CA PHE A 199 -8.89 24.52 -0.83
C PHE A 199 -9.92 24.95 0.21
N GLY A 200 -10.30 24.09 1.14
CA GLY A 200 -11.24 24.40 2.22
C GLY A 200 -10.68 25.39 3.28
N ASN A 201 -9.38 25.60 3.31
CA ASN A 201 -8.75 26.51 4.27
C ASN A 201 -8.49 27.93 3.71
N LEU A 202 -8.83 28.20 2.45
CA LEU A 202 -8.61 29.50 1.79
C LEU A 202 -9.86 30.37 1.71
N GLY A 203 -10.97 29.98 2.32
CA GLY A 203 -12.25 30.69 2.18
C GLY A 203 -13.13 30.75 3.40
N ALA A 204 -12.61 31.13 4.57
CA ALA A 204 -13.44 31.68 5.62
C ALA A 204 -13.36 33.21 5.53
N PRO A 205 -14.41 33.95 5.10
CA PRO A 205 -14.44 35.39 5.26
C PRO A 205 -14.47 35.69 6.76
N SER A 206 -13.52 36.48 7.20
CA SER A 206 -13.50 37.10 8.52
C SER A 206 -14.82 37.80 8.75
N ALA A 207 -15.66 37.27 9.63
CA ALA A 207 -16.83 38.01 10.14
C ALA A 207 -16.29 39.14 11.00
N GLY A 208 -16.46 40.38 10.51
CA GLY A 208 -16.31 41.58 11.31
C GLY A 208 -17.45 41.69 12.34
N PRO A 209 -17.21 42.39 13.44
CA PRO A 209 -18.19 42.48 14.53
C PRO A 209 -19.29 43.50 14.26
N ASP A 210 -20.44 43.23 14.88
CA ASP A 210 -21.56 44.12 15.13
C ASP A 210 -22.66 44.30 14.07
N ALA A 211 -23.83 43.73 14.39
CA ALA A 211 -25.07 44.48 14.52
C ALA A 211 -26.17 43.62 15.21
N ARG A 212 -26.60 44.12 16.36
CA ARG A 212 -27.83 43.73 17.09
C ARG A 212 -29.09 43.97 16.22
N GLY A 213 -30.09 43.08 16.35
CA GLY A 213 -31.46 43.54 16.07
C GLY A 213 -32.47 42.45 15.74
N THR A 214 -33.21 42.02 16.73
CA THR A 214 -34.66 41.77 16.81
C THR A 214 -35.36 40.73 15.94
N ASN A 215 -35.96 39.80 16.67
CA ASN A 215 -37.32 39.21 16.63
C ASN A 215 -38.01 38.81 15.29
N GLY A 216 -38.54 37.58 15.32
CA GLY A 216 -39.89 37.32 14.81
C GLY A 216 -40.11 36.09 13.94
N GLY A 217 -40.73 35.06 14.51
CA GLY A 217 -41.88 34.41 13.85
C GLY A 217 -41.65 33.29 12.85
N GLY A 218 -41.85 32.09 13.26
CA GLY A 218 -42.84 31.12 12.82
C GLY A 218 -42.89 30.70 11.34
N GLY A 219 -42.88 29.39 11.09
CA GLY A 219 -43.42 28.87 9.84
C GLY A 219 -42.86 27.50 9.43
N SER A 220 -43.59 26.48 9.83
CA SER A 220 -43.51 25.09 9.31
C SER A 220 -43.91 25.05 7.83
N ALA A 221 -43.25 24.23 7.02
CA ALA A 221 -43.86 23.41 5.96
C ALA A 221 -42.85 22.51 5.22
N THR A 222 -43.05 21.26 5.34
CA THR A 222 -42.99 20.11 4.43
C THR A 222 -42.89 20.41 2.92
N GLY A 223 -42.08 19.59 2.21
CA GLY A 223 -42.26 19.46 0.77
C GLY A 223 -41.09 18.82 0.02
N SER A 224 -41.24 17.52 -0.17
CA SER A 224 -40.53 16.69 -1.18
C SER A 224 -40.63 17.31 -2.58
N ASN A 225 -39.58 17.26 -3.38
CA ASN A 225 -39.73 16.85 -4.78
C ASN A 225 -38.41 16.50 -5.46
N TRP A 226 -38.39 15.32 -6.04
CA TRP A 226 -37.42 14.83 -7.03
C TRP A 226 -37.93 15.25 -8.40
N THR A 227 -37.11 15.86 -9.23
CA THR A 227 -37.28 15.84 -10.68
C THR A 227 -35.97 15.79 -11.42
N THR A 228 -35.88 14.78 -12.24
CA THR A 228 -35.03 14.49 -13.38
C THR A 228 -35.05 15.55 -14.46
N GLY A 229 -33.96 15.65 -15.21
CA GLY A 229 -33.90 16.29 -16.54
C GLY A 229 -32.57 16.98 -16.73
N ALA A 230 -31.78 16.70 -17.66
CA ALA A 230 -31.77 16.39 -19.05
C ALA A 230 -30.54 17.10 -19.68
N THR A 231 -29.76 16.34 -20.38
CA THR A 231 -29.01 16.67 -21.62
C THR A 231 -28.55 18.09 -21.91
N GLY A 232 -27.23 18.23 -22.10
CA GLY A 232 -26.63 19.37 -22.76
C GLY A 232 -25.29 19.00 -23.38
N SER A 233 -25.33 18.65 -24.66
CA SER A 233 -24.15 18.53 -25.53
C SER A 233 -23.53 19.90 -25.79
N ILE A 234 -22.21 20.03 -25.67
CA ILE A 234 -21.47 21.08 -26.41
C ILE A 234 -20.15 20.52 -26.93
N SER A 235 -19.97 20.73 -28.21
CA SER A 235 -18.91 20.40 -29.14
C SER A 235 -17.60 21.14 -28.88
N GLY A 236 -16.49 20.47 -29.16
CA GLY A 236 -15.42 20.94 -30.05
C GLY A 236 -14.39 21.92 -29.47
N GLY A 237 -13.16 21.46 -29.46
CA GLY A 237 -12.01 22.35 -29.41
C GLY A 237 -10.71 21.56 -29.28
N GLY A 238 -10.05 21.28 -30.39
CA GLY A 238 -8.77 20.61 -30.44
C GLY A 238 -7.64 21.47 -29.84
N GLY A 239 -6.74 20.80 -29.15
CA GLY A 239 -5.49 21.34 -28.66
C GLY A 239 -4.50 20.21 -28.42
N THR A 240 -3.65 19.97 -29.40
CA THR A 240 -2.47 19.11 -29.30
C THR A 240 -1.48 19.67 -28.31
N ALA A 241 -1.19 18.96 -27.24
CA ALA A 241 0.05 19.11 -26.50
C ALA A 241 0.51 17.73 -26.05
N GLY A 242 1.60 17.28 -26.64
CA GLY A 242 2.30 16.08 -26.23
C GLY A 242 2.89 16.27 -24.84
N GLY A 243 2.49 15.39 -23.94
CA GLY A 243 3.09 15.22 -22.63
C GLY A 243 3.31 13.73 -22.44
N GLY A 244 4.58 13.32 -22.43
CA GLY A 244 4.99 11.94 -22.22
C GLY A 244 4.39 11.41 -20.93
N ALA A 245 3.67 10.32 -21.03
CA ALA A 245 3.24 9.53 -19.89
C ALA A 245 4.49 8.83 -19.31
N GLU A 246 5.09 9.45 -18.30
CA GLU A 246 6.00 8.77 -17.40
C GLU A 246 5.21 7.66 -16.69
N ALA A 247 5.55 6.44 -17.05
CA ALA A 247 5.06 5.24 -16.36
C ALA A 247 5.53 5.29 -14.91
N THR A 248 4.63 5.66 -14.02
CA THR A 248 4.89 5.67 -12.57
C THR A 248 4.94 4.22 -12.10
N LEU A 249 6.13 3.65 -12.08
CA LEU A 249 6.44 2.43 -11.34
C LEU A 249 6.00 2.63 -9.89
N GLY A 250 5.22 1.67 -9.33
CA GLY A 250 4.63 1.70 -7.99
C GLY A 250 5.33 2.62 -6.99
N GLY A 251 4.81 3.82 -6.80
CA GLY A 251 5.52 4.90 -6.14
C GLY A 251 5.09 5.11 -4.70
N ILE A 252 6.06 5.25 -3.82
CA ILE A 252 5.88 5.84 -2.48
C ILE A 252 5.65 7.34 -2.69
N MET A 253 4.43 7.81 -2.45
CA MET A 253 4.08 9.23 -2.59
C MET A 253 3.91 9.90 -1.22
N PRO A 254 4.73 10.92 -0.87
CA PRO A 254 4.43 11.81 0.26
C PRO A 254 3.40 12.86 -0.16
N LEU A 255 2.30 12.96 0.57
CA LEU A 255 1.22 13.90 0.30
C LEU A 255 1.47 15.27 0.94
N GLY A 256 1.82 16.31 0.14
CA GLY A 256 1.75 17.76 0.47
C GLY A 256 2.52 18.25 1.71
N ALA A 257 2.34 19.52 2.09
CA ALA A 257 2.97 20.12 3.27
C ALA A 257 2.54 19.49 4.63
N GLY A 258 1.47 18.67 4.64
CA GLY A 258 1.12 17.72 5.70
C GLY A 258 1.59 16.28 5.41
N GLY A 259 2.43 16.07 4.39
CA GLY A 259 2.81 14.77 3.82
C GLY A 259 3.70 13.88 4.69
N GLN A 260 4.23 14.41 5.80
CA GLN A 260 4.91 13.61 6.82
C GLN A 260 3.96 12.67 7.57
N GLU A 261 2.65 12.86 7.42
CA GLU A 261 1.65 12.16 8.23
C GLU A 261 1.03 10.94 7.55
N THR A 262 1.15 10.81 6.22
CA THR A 262 0.52 9.71 5.47
C THR A 262 1.46 9.14 4.43
N ILE A 263 1.66 7.83 4.47
CA ILE A 263 2.41 7.06 3.47
C ILE A 263 1.45 6.08 2.81
N LEU A 264 1.46 6.05 1.47
CA LEU A 264 0.63 5.16 0.68
C LEU A 264 1.51 4.18 -0.09
N LEU A 265 1.21 2.90 0.02
CA LEU A 265 1.85 1.81 -0.71
C LEU A 265 0.77 1.04 -1.46
N ALA A 266 0.87 0.97 -2.78
CA ALA A 266 -0.07 0.28 -3.65
C ALA A 266 0.63 -0.81 -4.46
N ALA A 267 -0.01 -1.96 -4.61
CA ALA A 267 0.57 -3.13 -5.26
C ALA A 267 0.74 -2.96 -6.77
N CYS A 268 -0.09 -2.14 -7.40
CA CYS A 268 -0.07 -1.93 -8.85
C CYS A 268 -0.72 -0.59 -9.23
N GLY A 269 -0.60 -0.19 -10.49
CA GLY A 269 -1.26 0.98 -11.06
C GLY A 269 -2.79 0.88 -11.08
N ALA A 270 -3.45 1.96 -11.47
CA ALA A 270 -4.91 2.06 -11.47
C ALA A 270 -5.56 1.06 -12.46
N ASP A 271 -4.94 0.86 -13.62
CA ASP A 271 -5.45 0.00 -14.68
C ASP A 271 -4.78 -1.39 -14.70
N GLU A 272 -3.94 -1.68 -13.71
CA GLU A 272 -3.17 -2.91 -13.64
C GLU A 272 -3.84 -3.97 -12.76
N LEU A 273 -3.62 -5.23 -13.14
CA LEU A 273 -3.96 -6.39 -12.35
C LEU A 273 -2.73 -6.91 -11.61
N LEU A 274 -2.95 -7.57 -10.48
CA LEU A 274 -1.89 -8.28 -9.79
C LEU A 274 -1.29 -9.39 -10.67
N PRO A 275 0.01 -9.69 -10.55
CA PRO A 275 0.64 -10.77 -11.30
C PRO A 275 -0.04 -12.12 -11.05
N GLN A 276 -0.33 -12.85 -12.14
CA GLN A 276 -1.01 -14.16 -12.07
C GLN A 276 -0.07 -15.35 -12.27
N SER A 277 1.24 -15.14 -12.38
CA SER A 277 2.21 -16.21 -12.60
C SER A 277 2.19 -17.23 -11.45
N ALA A 278 2.02 -18.50 -11.77
CA ALA A 278 2.02 -19.59 -10.79
C ALA A 278 3.35 -19.76 -10.03
N GLU A 279 4.45 -19.21 -10.55
CA GLU A 279 5.76 -19.24 -9.93
C GLU A 279 5.89 -18.23 -8.77
N LEU A 280 4.99 -17.25 -8.72
CA LEU A 280 4.96 -16.21 -7.70
C LEU A 280 3.80 -16.43 -6.71
N PRO A 281 3.89 -15.93 -5.49
CA PRO A 281 2.73 -15.86 -4.60
C PRO A 281 1.71 -14.87 -5.16
N ALA A 282 0.43 -15.08 -4.87
CA ALA A 282 -0.63 -14.16 -5.29
C ALA A 282 -0.46 -12.79 -4.63
N ASP A 283 0.01 -12.75 -3.39
CA ASP A 283 0.34 -11.57 -2.61
C ASP A 283 1.81 -11.15 -2.77
N VAL A 284 2.30 -11.13 -4.02
CA VAL A 284 3.72 -10.81 -4.30
C VAL A 284 4.15 -9.47 -3.72
N PHE A 285 3.28 -8.47 -3.73
CA PHE A 285 3.56 -7.16 -3.17
C PHE A 285 3.75 -7.22 -1.65
N SER A 286 2.80 -7.82 -0.93
CA SER A 286 2.94 -8.08 0.51
C SER A 286 4.16 -8.92 0.83
N SER A 287 4.46 -9.93 0.00
CA SER A 287 5.64 -10.77 0.16
C SER A 287 6.95 -9.98 -0.01
N CYS A 288 7.00 -9.00 -0.92
CA CYS A 288 8.15 -8.08 -1.06
C CYS A 288 8.32 -7.21 0.19
N LEU A 289 7.24 -6.78 0.82
CA LEU A 289 7.29 -5.96 2.03
C LEU A 289 7.67 -6.76 3.28
N THR A 290 7.16 -7.98 3.40
CA THR A 290 7.23 -8.75 4.65
C THR A 290 8.27 -9.86 4.66
N THR A 291 8.58 -10.43 3.49
CA THR A 291 9.56 -11.51 3.29
C THR A 291 10.50 -11.23 2.11
N PRO A 292 11.17 -10.05 2.08
CA PRO A 292 11.90 -9.58 0.90
C PRO A 292 13.03 -10.51 0.45
N ILE A 293 13.73 -11.15 1.37
CA ILE A 293 14.84 -12.04 1.00
C ILE A 293 14.34 -13.27 0.21
N LYS A 294 13.21 -13.83 0.58
CA LYS A 294 12.64 -14.98 -0.12
C LYS A 294 12.19 -14.63 -1.54
N ILE A 295 11.59 -13.46 -1.72
CA ILE A 295 11.21 -12.95 -3.04
C ILE A 295 12.46 -12.62 -3.88
N ALA A 296 13.46 -11.95 -3.30
CA ALA A 296 14.68 -11.60 -3.99
C ALA A 296 15.42 -12.84 -4.50
N LEU A 297 15.53 -13.89 -3.68
CA LEU A 297 16.15 -15.15 -4.09
C LEU A 297 15.36 -15.85 -5.21
N ARG A 298 14.03 -15.86 -5.15
CA ARG A 298 13.19 -16.42 -6.21
C ARG A 298 13.32 -15.63 -7.51
N TRP A 299 13.28 -14.32 -7.43
CA TRP A 299 13.50 -13.44 -8.57
C TRP A 299 14.89 -13.65 -9.20
N PHE A 300 15.93 -13.77 -8.36
CA PHE A 300 17.30 -14.07 -8.81
C PHE A 300 17.37 -15.42 -9.53
N CYS A 301 16.77 -16.47 -8.98
CA CYS A 301 16.72 -17.79 -9.62
C CYS A 301 16.01 -17.75 -10.98
N GLN A 302 14.91 -17.02 -11.10
CA GLN A 302 14.18 -16.90 -12.36
C GLN A 302 15.00 -16.22 -13.46
N ARG A 303 15.81 -15.23 -13.09
CA ARG A 303 16.58 -14.41 -14.03
C ARG A 303 18.05 -14.80 -14.16
N SER A 304 18.53 -15.71 -13.33
CA SER A 304 19.93 -16.11 -13.35
C SER A 304 20.28 -16.85 -14.63
N ILE A 305 21.46 -16.56 -15.16
CA ILE A 305 22.11 -17.30 -16.25
C ILE A 305 22.33 -18.76 -15.84
N LEU A 306 22.46 -19.01 -14.54
CA LEU A 306 22.70 -20.32 -13.95
C LEU A 306 21.44 -21.21 -13.87
N ARG A 307 20.32 -20.78 -14.42
CA ARG A 307 19.06 -21.56 -14.43
C ARG A 307 19.17 -22.93 -15.07
N GLY A 308 20.19 -23.16 -15.91
CA GLY A 308 20.49 -24.48 -16.52
C GLY A 308 21.31 -25.43 -15.65
N ASP A 309 21.96 -24.95 -14.59
CA ASP A 309 22.94 -25.70 -13.82
C ASP A 309 22.39 -26.36 -12.54
N GLY A 310 21.11 -26.75 -12.55
CA GLY A 310 20.48 -27.41 -11.41
C GLY A 310 19.98 -26.48 -10.32
N ILE A 311 20.02 -25.16 -10.53
CA ILE A 311 19.42 -24.18 -9.61
C ILE A 311 17.92 -24.13 -9.85
N SER A 312 17.15 -24.65 -8.93
CA SER A 312 15.70 -24.66 -8.96
C SER A 312 15.11 -23.84 -7.81
N MET A 313 13.83 -23.46 -7.94
CA MET A 313 13.10 -22.77 -6.88
C MET A 313 13.06 -23.55 -5.56
N ASP A 314 13.09 -24.88 -5.64
CA ASP A 314 13.07 -25.76 -4.46
C ASP A 314 14.36 -25.67 -3.64
N LEU A 315 15.47 -25.21 -4.23
CA LEU A 315 16.73 -24.99 -3.50
C LEU A 315 16.61 -23.82 -2.53
N ILE A 316 15.81 -22.81 -2.85
CA ILE A 316 15.64 -21.63 -1.98
C ILE A 316 15.01 -22.05 -0.64
N ASP A 317 14.02 -22.92 -0.70
CA ASP A 317 13.35 -23.40 0.51
C ASP A 317 14.22 -24.40 1.32
N LYS A 318 15.32 -24.88 0.72
CA LYS A 318 16.32 -25.77 1.35
C LYS A 318 17.54 -25.05 1.91
N ILE A 319 17.65 -23.71 1.71
CA ILE A 319 18.77 -22.96 2.30
C ILE A 319 18.73 -23.10 3.82
N PRO A 320 19.82 -23.63 4.43
CA PRO A 320 19.80 -23.93 5.84
C PRO A 320 19.87 -22.66 6.70
N GLY A 321 19.20 -22.71 7.84
CA GLY A 321 19.29 -21.68 8.85
C GLY A 321 18.01 -20.89 9.06
N GLN A 322 18.14 -19.83 9.83
CA GLN A 322 17.06 -18.91 10.17
C GLN A 322 17.49 -17.49 9.81
N GLU A 323 16.58 -16.72 9.24
CA GLU A 323 16.85 -15.37 8.79
C GLU A 323 17.27 -14.40 9.92
N ASN A 324 16.90 -14.68 11.16
CA ASN A 324 17.30 -13.90 12.33
C ASN A 324 18.64 -14.38 12.95
N ASN A 325 19.21 -15.47 12.48
CA ASN A 325 20.46 -16.02 12.98
C ASN A 325 21.60 -15.78 11.97
N ARG A 326 22.36 -14.70 12.16
CA ARG A 326 23.47 -14.29 11.31
C ARG A 326 24.58 -15.34 11.14
N LYS A 327 24.65 -16.34 12.03
CA LYS A 327 25.63 -17.44 11.92
C LYS A 327 25.21 -18.53 10.93
N THR A 328 24.04 -18.40 10.31
CA THR A 328 23.53 -19.35 9.33
C THR A 328 23.56 -18.75 7.93
N PRO A 329 23.65 -19.55 6.85
CA PRO A 329 23.65 -19.06 5.48
C PRO A 329 22.48 -18.15 5.15
N LEU A 330 21.25 -18.53 5.55
CA LEU A 330 20.06 -17.71 5.32
C LEU A 330 20.09 -16.40 6.12
N GLY A 331 20.58 -16.44 7.34
CA GLY A 331 20.71 -15.24 8.19
C GLY A 331 21.78 -14.28 7.68
N GLU A 332 22.89 -14.78 7.16
CA GLU A 332 23.92 -13.97 6.55
C GLU A 332 23.41 -13.29 5.27
N LEU A 333 22.72 -14.03 4.39
CA LEU A 333 22.08 -13.46 3.19
C LEU A 333 21.08 -12.36 3.57
N ASN A 334 20.26 -12.60 4.57
CA ASN A 334 19.30 -11.59 5.03
C ASN A 334 20.00 -10.33 5.57
N TRP A 335 21.09 -10.49 6.30
CA TRP A 335 21.91 -9.38 6.79
C TRP A 335 22.50 -8.54 5.64
N ILE A 336 23.11 -9.19 4.67
CA ILE A 336 23.70 -8.52 3.51
C ILE A 336 22.63 -7.80 2.71
N PHE A 337 21.53 -8.48 2.43
CA PHE A 337 20.39 -7.89 1.70
C PHE A 337 19.85 -6.65 2.42
N THR A 338 19.64 -6.72 3.72
CA THR A 338 19.14 -5.58 4.51
C THR A 338 20.12 -4.42 4.48
N ALA A 339 21.42 -4.67 4.64
CA ALA A 339 22.43 -3.61 4.60
C ALA A 339 22.47 -2.89 3.25
N ILE A 340 22.35 -3.64 2.14
CA ILE A 340 22.35 -3.07 0.79
C ILE A 340 21.06 -2.27 0.56
N THR A 341 19.90 -2.82 0.90
CA THR A 341 18.62 -2.15 0.66
C THR A 341 18.47 -0.91 1.53
N ASP A 342 18.94 -0.93 2.77
CA ASP A 342 18.96 0.26 3.64
C ASP A 342 19.84 1.37 3.06
N THR A 343 21.01 1.00 2.50
CA THR A 343 21.90 1.97 1.86
C THR A 343 21.27 2.57 0.61
N ILE A 344 20.63 1.74 -0.23
CA ILE A 344 19.91 2.22 -1.43
C ILE A 344 18.77 3.14 -1.02
N ALA A 345 17.95 2.73 -0.05
CA ALA A 345 16.84 3.54 0.43
C ALA A 345 17.31 4.90 0.95
N TRP A 346 18.40 4.91 1.72
CA TRP A 346 18.99 6.13 2.23
C TRP A 346 19.42 7.11 1.13
N ASN A 347 19.97 6.61 0.04
CA ASN A 347 20.46 7.44 -1.05
C ASN A 347 19.36 7.92 -2.01
N VAL A 348 18.26 7.16 -2.12
CA VAL A 348 17.23 7.38 -3.16
C VAL A 348 15.97 8.04 -2.60
N LEU A 349 15.57 7.70 -1.37
CA LEU A 349 14.33 8.22 -0.80
C LEU A 349 14.48 9.67 -0.35
N PRO A 350 13.45 10.51 -0.53
CA PRO A 350 13.41 11.85 0.03
C PRO A 350 13.41 11.81 1.56
N GLN A 351 14.04 12.80 2.16
CA GLN A 351 14.26 12.89 3.61
C GLN A 351 13.00 12.67 4.49
N PRO A 352 11.80 13.13 4.12
CA PRO A 352 10.59 12.87 4.91
C PRO A 352 10.22 11.40 5.05
N LEU A 353 10.73 10.52 4.19
CA LEU A 353 10.46 9.09 4.22
C LEU A 353 11.43 8.28 5.10
N PHE A 354 12.46 8.91 5.67
CA PHE A 354 13.39 8.26 6.60
C PHE A 354 12.86 8.11 8.04
N GLN A 355 11.65 8.56 8.29
CA GLN A 355 11.04 8.52 9.62
C GLN A 355 10.39 7.19 9.98
#